data_7e4e5000138ea353cba67da0d1949c59
#
_entry.id   7e4e5000138ea353cba67da0d1949c59
#
_cell.length_a   1.000
_cell.length_b   1.000
_cell.length_c   1.000
_cell.angle_alpha   90.00
_cell.angle_beta   90.00
_cell.angle_gamma   90.00
#
_symmetry.space_group_name_H-M   'P 1'
#
loop_
_entity.id
_entity.type
_entity.pdbx_description
1 polymer ?
#
loop_
_entity_poly.entity_id
_entity_poly.type
_entity_poly.pdbx_seq_one_letter_code
_entity_poly.pdbx_strand_id
1 'polypeptide(L)'
;MKIIIAILLIIVVLITAWFYAENIKLEKQVTKQQGELNVSAKYIKQLNKKIAEDHNLVSSSKTNEEKIRALMDTYLKEQNKDVYVDSGKTIQYDEQRRFLPDIIPVKGDFAISQRFSEKHPAWDFAAATGTEVVAVAAGEILSVYYDEHYGNVIIIDHLNEYATLYAHLATIFFESKNTVEKGETIALVGNTGNSSAPHLHYEIMFDGKNVDPKEYIDVKK
;
A
#
# COMPACT_ATOMS: atom_id res chain seq x y z
N MET A 1 12.13 13.17 67.12
CA MET A 1 11.17 12.12 66.74
C MET A 1 9.92 12.66 66.06
N LYS A 2 9.13 13.59 66.66
CA LYS A 2 7.90 14.13 66.05
C LYS A 2 8.09 14.81 64.70
N ILE A 3 9.17 15.58 64.47
CA ILE A 3 9.46 16.26 63.19
C ILE A 3 9.77 15.26 62.10
N ILE A 4 10.50 14.17 62.36
CA ILE A 4 10.82 13.11 61.38
C ILE A 4 9.54 12.38 60.92
N ILE A 5 8.64 12.10 61.87
CA ILE A 5 7.35 11.47 61.56
C ILE A 5 6.49 12.39 60.68
N ALA A 6 6.47 13.69 60.97
CA ALA A 6 5.73 14.67 60.17
C ALA A 6 6.29 14.75 58.71
N ILE A 7 7.62 14.75 58.54
CA ILE A 7 8.27 14.76 57.21
C ILE A 7 7.90 13.49 56.45
N LEU A 8 7.96 12.30 57.10
CA LEU A 8 7.60 11.04 56.48
C LEU A 8 6.14 10.98 56.03
N LEU A 9 5.22 11.51 56.82
CA LEU A 9 3.81 11.63 56.45
C LEU A 9 3.59 12.56 55.23
N ILE A 10 4.28 13.69 55.16
CA ILE A 10 4.23 14.58 54.01
C ILE A 10 4.75 13.89 52.75
N ILE A 11 5.87 13.13 52.84
CA ILE A 11 6.41 12.39 51.70
C ILE A 11 5.40 11.35 51.20
N VAL A 12 4.79 10.58 52.12
CA VAL A 12 3.75 9.61 51.74
C VAL A 12 2.57 10.25 51.04
N VAL A 13 2.09 11.39 51.54
CA VAL A 13 1.00 12.12 50.87
C VAL A 13 1.40 12.61 49.47
N LEU A 14 2.62 13.12 49.30
CA LEU A 14 3.10 13.54 48.00
C LEU A 14 3.25 12.37 47.03
N ILE A 15 3.75 11.24 47.48
CA ILE A 15 3.87 10.01 46.64
C ILE A 15 2.47 9.52 46.23
N THR A 16 1.53 9.44 47.14
CA THR A 16 0.14 9.01 46.84
C THR A 16 -0.56 9.98 45.88
N ALA A 17 -0.37 11.27 46.05
CA ALA A 17 -0.91 12.28 45.14
C ALA A 17 -0.30 12.18 43.74
N TRP A 18 1.01 11.95 43.65
CA TRP A 18 1.69 11.72 42.36
C TRP A 18 1.18 10.46 41.68
N PHE A 19 1.09 9.33 42.40
CA PHE A 19 0.52 8.09 41.84
C PHE A 19 -0.91 8.27 41.35
N TYR A 20 -1.75 9.02 42.10
CA TYR A 20 -3.11 9.32 41.72
C TYR A 20 -3.18 10.14 40.42
N ALA A 21 -2.34 11.16 40.32
CA ALA A 21 -2.25 11.98 39.09
C ALA A 21 -1.80 11.20 37.87
N GLU A 22 -0.81 10.31 38.02
CA GLU A 22 -0.31 9.46 36.94
C GLU A 22 -1.36 8.43 36.48
N ASN A 23 -2.12 7.85 37.41
CA ASN A 23 -3.24 6.96 37.07
C ASN A 23 -4.34 7.69 36.26
N ILE A 24 -4.70 8.90 36.63
CA ILE A 24 -5.68 9.70 35.86
C ILE A 24 -5.18 9.97 34.43
N LYS A 25 -3.88 10.24 34.27
CA LYS A 25 -3.26 10.47 32.97
C LYS A 25 -3.29 9.20 32.11
N LEU A 26 -2.95 8.06 32.70
CA LEU A 26 -3.03 6.75 32.05
C LEU A 26 -4.47 6.40 31.62
N GLU A 27 -5.46 6.61 32.51
CA GLU A 27 -6.86 6.36 32.16
C GLU A 27 -7.35 7.22 30.98
N LYS A 28 -6.95 8.50 30.94
CA LYS A 28 -7.25 9.36 29.80
C LYS A 28 -6.60 8.88 28.51
N GLN A 29 -5.37 8.40 28.59
CA GLN A 29 -4.64 7.87 27.44
C GLN A 29 -5.29 6.57 26.92
N VAL A 30 -5.66 5.65 27.82
CA VAL A 30 -6.37 4.41 27.49
C VAL A 30 -7.72 4.71 26.84
N THR A 31 -8.49 5.68 27.41
CA THR A 31 -9.79 6.08 26.87
C THR A 31 -9.65 6.67 25.46
N LYS A 32 -8.61 7.48 25.22
CA LYS A 32 -8.31 8.03 23.88
C LYS A 32 -7.98 6.92 22.88
N GLN A 33 -7.07 6.00 23.24
CA GLN A 33 -6.69 4.86 22.38
C GLN A 33 -7.89 3.95 22.08
N GLN A 34 -8.75 3.71 23.08
CA GLN A 34 -9.98 2.93 22.88
C GLN A 34 -10.94 3.63 21.91
N GLY A 35 -11.02 4.96 21.96
CA GLY A 35 -11.78 5.77 20.99
C GLY A 35 -11.25 5.62 19.56
N GLU A 36 -9.94 5.73 19.39
CA GLU A 36 -9.26 5.55 18.08
C GLU A 36 -9.44 4.12 17.54
N LEU A 37 -9.34 3.12 18.41
CA LEU A 37 -9.58 1.71 18.06
C LEU A 37 -11.03 1.47 17.59
N ASN A 38 -12.01 2.05 18.27
CA ASN A 38 -13.42 1.93 17.91
C ASN A 38 -13.72 2.60 16.54
N VAL A 39 -13.09 3.74 16.25
CA VAL A 39 -13.20 4.40 14.94
C VAL A 39 -12.60 3.52 13.84
N SER A 40 -11.42 2.97 14.08
CA SER A 40 -10.74 2.07 13.13
C SER A 40 -11.57 0.79 12.89
N ALA A 41 -12.13 0.20 13.94
CA ALA A 41 -12.99 -0.98 13.83
C ALA A 41 -14.26 -0.70 13.00
N LYS A 42 -14.87 0.50 13.18
CA LYS A 42 -16.01 0.92 12.37
C LYS A 42 -15.64 1.10 10.91
N TYR A 43 -14.48 1.67 10.63
CA TYR A 43 -13.96 1.87 9.28
C TYR A 43 -13.67 0.54 8.58
N ILE A 44 -13.00 -0.40 9.27
CA ILE A 44 -12.75 -1.77 8.76
C ILE A 44 -14.06 -2.47 8.43
N LYS A 45 -15.09 -2.34 9.28
CA LYS A 45 -16.41 -2.93 9.01
C LYS A 45 -17.07 -2.34 7.75
N GLN A 46 -16.91 -1.02 7.52
CA GLN A 46 -17.43 -0.37 6.31
C GLN A 46 -16.67 -0.81 5.05
N LEU A 47 -15.32 -0.91 5.14
CA LEU A 47 -14.49 -1.43 4.06
C LEU A 47 -14.87 -2.86 3.68
N ASN A 48 -14.99 -3.74 4.65
CA ASN A 48 -15.38 -5.14 4.41
C ASN A 48 -16.77 -5.25 3.75
N LYS A 49 -17.71 -4.37 4.12
CA LYS A 49 -19.01 -4.30 3.47
C LYS A 49 -18.88 -3.86 2.00
N LYS A 50 -18.09 -2.83 1.73
CA LYS A 50 -17.84 -2.33 0.37
C LYS A 50 -17.14 -3.39 -0.49
N ILE A 51 -16.13 -4.07 0.06
CA ILE A 51 -15.44 -5.19 -0.61
C ILE A 51 -16.43 -6.29 -1.00
N ALA A 52 -17.35 -6.66 -0.10
CA ALA A 52 -18.37 -7.67 -0.40
C ALA A 52 -19.35 -7.23 -1.50
N GLU A 53 -19.74 -5.95 -1.51
CA GLU A 53 -20.58 -5.36 -2.56
C GLU A 53 -19.85 -5.35 -3.92
N ASP A 54 -18.58 -4.93 -3.95
CA ASP A 54 -17.75 -4.88 -5.15
C ASP A 54 -17.45 -6.29 -5.68
N HIS A 55 -17.20 -7.26 -4.80
CA HIS A 55 -17.01 -8.67 -5.18
C HIS A 55 -18.26 -9.26 -5.86
N ASN A 56 -19.47 -8.89 -5.39
CA ASN A 56 -20.71 -9.28 -6.03
C ASN A 56 -20.88 -8.62 -7.40
N LEU A 57 -20.46 -7.37 -7.56
CA LEU A 57 -20.49 -6.65 -8.83
C LEU A 57 -19.54 -7.31 -9.85
N VAL A 58 -18.29 -7.59 -9.45
CA VAL A 58 -17.29 -8.29 -10.28
C VAL A 58 -17.77 -9.69 -10.66
N SER A 59 -18.36 -10.43 -9.72
CA SER A 59 -18.91 -11.75 -9.98
C SER A 59 -20.05 -11.69 -11.02
N SER A 60 -20.96 -10.72 -10.91
CA SER A 60 -22.04 -10.53 -11.89
C SER A 60 -21.50 -10.06 -13.26
N SER A 61 -20.45 -9.25 -13.29
CA SER A 61 -19.78 -8.81 -14.51
C SER A 61 -19.09 -9.96 -15.22
N LYS A 62 -18.35 -10.82 -14.50
CA LYS A 62 -17.76 -12.07 -15.05
C LYS A 62 -18.81 -12.97 -15.68
N THR A 63 -19.95 -13.15 -15.01
CA THR A 63 -21.06 -13.98 -15.54
C THR A 63 -21.65 -13.39 -16.82
N ASN A 64 -21.75 -12.06 -16.91
CA ASN A 64 -22.20 -11.39 -18.13
C ASN A 64 -21.17 -11.47 -19.27
N GLU A 65 -19.88 -11.36 -18.94
CA GLU A 65 -18.79 -11.53 -19.89
C GLU A 65 -18.74 -12.94 -20.46
N GLU A 66 -18.91 -13.97 -19.63
CA GLU A 66 -19.03 -15.36 -20.07
C GLU A 66 -20.25 -15.60 -21.00
N LYS A 67 -21.39 -14.99 -20.69
CA LYS A 67 -22.57 -15.03 -21.56
C LYS A 67 -22.33 -14.33 -22.90
N ILE A 68 -21.70 -13.17 -22.89
CA ILE A 68 -21.35 -12.43 -24.12
C ILE A 68 -20.36 -13.27 -24.95
N ARG A 69 -19.35 -13.91 -24.34
CA ARG A 69 -18.41 -14.82 -25.03
C ARG A 69 -19.13 -15.99 -25.66
N ALA A 70 -20.01 -16.67 -24.92
CA ALA A 70 -20.76 -17.81 -25.45
C ALA A 70 -21.65 -17.40 -26.64
N LEU A 71 -22.27 -16.21 -26.58
CA LEU A 71 -23.04 -15.65 -27.69
C LEU A 71 -22.14 -15.31 -28.89
N MET A 72 -20.98 -14.69 -28.65
CA MET A 72 -19.99 -14.39 -29.69
C MET A 72 -19.43 -15.66 -30.33
N ASP A 73 -19.08 -16.67 -29.56
CA ASP A 73 -18.61 -17.97 -30.08
C ASP A 73 -19.66 -18.65 -30.94
N THR A 74 -20.91 -18.57 -30.55
CA THR A 74 -22.04 -19.10 -31.34
C THR A 74 -22.19 -18.33 -32.65
N TYR A 75 -22.18 -17.01 -32.59
CA TYR A 75 -22.28 -16.14 -33.76
C TYR A 75 -21.11 -16.33 -34.75
N LEU A 76 -19.87 -16.50 -34.23
CA LEU A 76 -18.68 -16.72 -35.06
C LEU A 76 -18.65 -18.11 -35.70
N LYS A 77 -19.13 -19.13 -35.00
CA LYS A 77 -19.34 -20.47 -35.58
C LYS A 77 -20.34 -20.45 -36.73
N GLU A 78 -21.42 -19.66 -36.62
CA GLU A 78 -22.41 -19.51 -37.68
C GLU A 78 -21.87 -18.72 -38.89
N GLN A 79 -20.91 -17.83 -38.69
CA GLN A 79 -20.32 -16.98 -39.74
C GLN A 79 -19.05 -17.57 -40.40
N ASN A 80 -18.56 -18.74 -39.97
CA ASN A 80 -17.36 -19.41 -40.52
C ASN A 80 -16.10 -18.51 -40.53
N LYS A 81 -15.89 -17.67 -39.50
CA LYS A 81 -14.77 -16.74 -39.40
C LYS A 81 -13.86 -17.05 -38.22
N ASP A 82 -12.77 -17.78 -38.49
CA ASP A 82 -11.69 -18.10 -37.53
C ASP A 82 -10.82 -16.89 -37.08
N VAL A 83 -11.14 -15.67 -37.53
CA VAL A 83 -10.25 -14.51 -37.39
C VAL A 83 -10.38 -13.78 -36.04
N TYR A 84 -11.41 -14.05 -35.23
CA TYR A 84 -11.71 -13.24 -34.03
C TYR A 84 -11.17 -13.82 -32.72
N VAL A 85 -10.77 -15.07 -32.69
CA VAL A 85 -10.30 -15.74 -31.46
C VAL A 85 -8.94 -15.21 -31.00
N ASP A 86 -8.11 -14.76 -31.90
CA ASP A 86 -6.75 -14.27 -31.61
C ASP A 86 -6.74 -12.84 -31.06
N SER A 87 -7.61 -11.95 -31.61
CA SER A 87 -7.70 -10.55 -31.13
C SER A 87 -8.32 -10.42 -29.74
N GLY A 88 -9.28 -11.26 -29.38
CA GLY A 88 -9.91 -11.26 -28.06
C GLY A 88 -8.97 -11.73 -26.94
N LYS A 89 -8.11 -12.71 -27.21
CA LYS A 89 -7.07 -13.16 -26.26
C LYS A 89 -6.01 -12.08 -26.05
N THR A 90 -5.59 -11.38 -27.10
CA THR A 90 -4.58 -10.31 -27.01
C THR A 90 -5.11 -9.14 -26.20
N ILE A 91 -6.33 -8.67 -26.46
CA ILE A 91 -6.93 -7.55 -25.73
C ILE A 91 -7.11 -7.90 -24.24
N GLN A 92 -7.61 -9.09 -23.92
CA GLN A 92 -7.79 -9.52 -22.53
C GLN A 92 -6.47 -9.72 -21.80
N TYR A 93 -5.42 -10.20 -22.49
CA TYR A 93 -4.09 -10.36 -21.92
C TYR A 93 -3.43 -9.01 -21.66
N ASP A 94 -3.57 -8.04 -22.56
CA ASP A 94 -3.06 -6.67 -22.39
C ASP A 94 -3.81 -5.91 -21.29
N GLU A 95 -5.12 -6.06 -21.18
CA GLU A 95 -5.91 -5.48 -20.10
C GLU A 95 -5.52 -6.06 -18.73
N GLN A 96 -5.29 -7.37 -18.63
CA GLN A 96 -4.83 -7.98 -17.38
C GLN A 96 -3.42 -7.51 -17.00
N ARG A 97 -2.51 -7.34 -17.97
CA ARG A 97 -1.16 -6.83 -17.73
C ARG A 97 -1.12 -5.39 -17.22
N ARG A 98 -2.16 -4.60 -17.49
CA ARG A 98 -2.28 -3.24 -16.98
C ARG A 98 -2.21 -3.20 -15.44
N PHE A 99 -2.74 -4.21 -14.77
CA PHE A 99 -2.81 -4.32 -13.31
C PHE A 99 -1.69 -5.18 -12.70
N LEU A 100 -0.74 -5.66 -13.48
CA LEU A 100 0.42 -6.41 -12.97
C LEU A 100 1.61 -5.48 -12.71
N PRO A 101 2.30 -5.61 -11.56
CA PRO A 101 3.43 -4.76 -11.17
C PRO A 101 4.74 -5.21 -11.86
N ASP A 102 4.78 -5.21 -13.20
CA ASP A 102 5.84 -5.82 -14.02
C ASP A 102 6.79 -4.82 -14.70
N ILE A 103 6.77 -3.54 -14.29
CA ILE A 103 7.71 -2.53 -14.77
C ILE A 103 8.61 -1.99 -13.64
N ILE A 104 9.73 -1.39 -14.02
CA ILE A 104 10.66 -0.74 -13.08
C ILE A 104 10.00 0.52 -12.51
N PRO A 105 10.00 0.72 -11.16
CA PRO A 105 9.32 1.84 -10.51
C PRO A 105 10.06 3.18 -10.62
N VAL A 106 11.28 3.21 -11.17
CA VAL A 106 12.13 4.41 -11.27
C VAL A 106 12.46 4.68 -12.73
N LYS A 107 12.31 5.93 -13.19
CA LYS A 107 12.74 6.37 -14.52
C LYS A 107 14.18 6.89 -14.49
N GLY A 108 14.98 6.50 -15.47
CA GLY A 108 16.37 6.94 -15.62
C GLY A 108 17.38 6.01 -14.95
N ASP A 109 18.53 6.58 -14.56
CA ASP A 109 19.64 5.81 -14.01
C ASP A 109 19.39 5.43 -12.55
N PHE A 110 19.58 4.15 -12.25
CA PHE A 110 19.49 3.60 -10.90
C PHE A 110 20.42 2.40 -10.71
N ALA A 111 20.66 2.03 -9.46
CA ALA A 111 21.27 0.77 -9.06
C ALA A 111 20.40 0.09 -7.99
N ILE A 112 20.39 -1.24 -7.94
CA ILE A 112 19.77 -1.95 -6.82
C ILE A 112 20.78 -1.99 -5.67
N SER A 113 20.54 -1.19 -4.63
CA SER A 113 21.40 -1.11 -3.44
C SER A 113 21.07 -2.19 -2.41
N GLN A 114 19.80 -2.60 -2.32
CA GLN A 114 19.38 -3.68 -1.43
C GLN A 114 18.28 -4.51 -2.12
N ARG A 115 18.33 -5.83 -1.91
CA ARG A 115 17.36 -6.77 -2.45
C ARG A 115 16.48 -7.34 -1.35
N PHE A 116 15.40 -7.99 -1.76
CA PHE A 116 14.46 -8.68 -0.89
C PHE A 116 15.15 -9.71 0.00
N SER A 117 14.77 -9.71 1.28
CA SER A 117 15.17 -10.71 2.29
C SER A 117 14.13 -10.76 3.41
N GLU A 118 14.21 -11.74 4.31
CA GLU A 118 13.32 -11.83 5.49
C GLU A 118 13.34 -10.58 6.40
N LYS A 119 14.46 -9.84 6.41
CA LYS A 119 14.61 -8.61 7.21
C LYS A 119 14.38 -7.34 6.42
N HIS A 120 14.26 -7.44 5.11
CA HIS A 120 14.06 -6.32 4.19
C HIS A 120 13.10 -6.76 3.08
N PRO A 121 11.78 -6.64 3.28
CA PRO A 121 10.77 -7.17 2.36
C PRO A 121 10.56 -6.27 1.13
N ALA A 122 11.65 -5.75 0.55
CA ALA A 122 11.67 -4.74 -0.49
C ALA A 122 12.86 -4.86 -1.44
N TRP A 123 12.83 -4.08 -2.52
CA TRP A 123 14.01 -3.68 -3.28
C TRP A 123 14.25 -2.18 -3.08
N ASP A 124 15.53 -1.81 -2.83
CA ASP A 124 15.96 -0.42 -2.79
C ASP A 124 16.61 -0.03 -4.11
N PHE A 125 16.02 0.95 -4.78
CA PHE A 125 16.51 1.54 -6.01
C PHE A 125 17.29 2.82 -5.67
N ALA A 126 18.61 2.73 -5.58
CA ALA A 126 19.48 3.89 -5.40
C ALA A 126 19.42 4.77 -6.66
N ALA A 127 18.92 5.98 -6.53
CA ALA A 127 18.78 6.97 -7.58
C ALA A 127 18.88 8.37 -6.99
N ALA A 128 19.20 9.37 -7.81
CA ALA A 128 19.31 10.75 -7.35
C ALA A 128 17.97 11.26 -6.81
N THR A 129 18.03 12.12 -5.78
CA THR A 129 16.84 12.84 -5.31
C THR A 129 16.22 13.61 -6.48
N GLY A 130 14.89 13.51 -6.63
CA GLY A 130 14.15 14.13 -7.73
C GLY A 130 13.99 13.25 -8.97
N THR A 131 14.56 12.04 -8.99
CA THR A 131 14.28 11.04 -10.05
C THR A 131 12.81 10.64 -10.00
N GLU A 132 12.17 10.52 -11.15
CA GLU A 132 10.75 10.17 -11.24
C GLU A 132 10.48 8.74 -10.77
N VAL A 133 9.46 8.60 -9.91
CA VAL A 133 8.89 7.34 -9.48
C VAL A 133 7.54 7.14 -10.18
N VAL A 134 7.32 5.95 -10.74
CA VAL A 134 6.11 5.64 -11.50
C VAL A 134 5.28 4.53 -10.83
N ALA A 135 3.97 4.58 -11.02
CA ALA A 135 3.10 3.48 -10.69
C ALA A 135 3.43 2.26 -11.57
N VAL A 136 3.76 1.14 -10.96
CA VAL A 136 4.17 -0.07 -11.71
C VAL A 136 3.01 -0.81 -12.36
N ALA A 137 1.79 -0.51 -11.92
CA ALA A 137 0.54 -0.99 -12.49
C ALA A 137 -0.55 0.06 -12.27
N ALA A 138 -1.64 -0.02 -13.02
CA ALA A 138 -2.83 0.80 -12.79
C ALA A 138 -3.48 0.42 -11.45
N GLY A 139 -4.12 1.38 -10.79
CA GLY A 139 -4.76 1.12 -9.51
C GLY A 139 -5.34 2.36 -8.84
N GLU A 140 -5.78 2.17 -7.59
CA GLU A 140 -6.26 3.23 -6.71
C GLU A 140 -5.26 3.46 -5.57
N ILE A 141 -4.95 4.72 -5.27
CA ILE A 141 -4.09 5.09 -4.15
C ILE A 141 -4.84 4.85 -2.84
N LEU A 142 -4.42 3.82 -2.10
CA LEU A 142 -4.99 3.48 -0.80
C LEU A 142 -4.67 4.52 0.26
N SER A 143 -3.40 4.95 0.31
CA SER A 143 -2.95 5.90 1.33
C SER A 143 -1.71 6.66 0.90
N VAL A 144 -1.63 7.89 1.40
CA VAL A 144 -0.46 8.76 1.36
C VAL A 144 -0.23 9.26 2.78
N TYR A 145 0.96 9.02 3.34
CA TYR A 145 1.27 9.40 4.72
C TYR A 145 2.77 9.59 4.94
N TYR A 146 3.13 10.16 6.08
CA TYR A 146 4.50 10.20 6.57
C TYR A 146 4.69 9.23 7.74
N ASP A 147 5.78 8.47 7.71
CA ASP A 147 6.23 7.56 8.76
C ASP A 147 7.67 7.89 9.17
N GLU A 148 8.03 7.71 10.44
CA GLU A 148 9.38 8.05 10.93
C GLU A 148 10.48 7.16 10.31
N HIS A 149 10.16 5.91 9.95
CA HIS A 149 11.09 4.98 9.31
C HIS A 149 11.05 5.08 7.79
N TYR A 150 9.86 5.00 7.19
CA TYR A 150 9.65 5.00 5.74
C TYR A 150 9.65 6.40 5.10
N GLY A 151 9.57 7.47 5.89
CA GLY A 151 9.44 8.83 5.38
C GLY A 151 8.09 9.07 4.70
N ASN A 152 8.09 9.76 3.58
CA ASN A 152 6.89 9.93 2.76
C ASN A 152 6.58 8.65 1.99
N VAL A 153 5.35 8.15 2.14
CA VAL A 153 4.89 6.86 1.63
C VAL A 153 3.65 7.03 0.78
N ILE A 154 3.58 6.30 -0.32
CA ILE A 154 2.37 6.06 -1.10
C ILE A 154 2.15 4.54 -1.23
N ILE A 155 0.90 4.10 -1.05
CA ILE A 155 0.47 2.71 -1.26
C ILE A 155 -0.61 2.71 -2.34
N ILE A 156 -0.47 1.82 -3.32
CA ILE A 156 -1.40 1.65 -4.44
C ILE A 156 -1.96 0.23 -4.41
N ASP A 157 -3.29 0.12 -4.49
CA ASP A 157 -4.01 -1.14 -4.72
C ASP A 157 -4.24 -1.31 -6.22
N HIS A 158 -3.79 -2.42 -6.77
CA HIS A 158 -3.90 -2.75 -8.18
C HIS A 158 -5.13 -3.61 -8.52
N LEU A 159 -6.10 -3.73 -7.58
CA LEU A 159 -7.42 -4.35 -7.76
C LEU A 159 -7.44 -5.85 -8.10
N ASN A 160 -6.30 -6.53 -8.05
CA ASN A 160 -6.16 -7.95 -8.40
C ASN A 160 -5.28 -8.71 -7.40
N GLU A 161 -5.46 -8.43 -6.10
CA GLU A 161 -4.68 -8.98 -4.97
C GLU A 161 -3.25 -8.41 -4.86
N TYR A 162 -2.83 -7.56 -5.81
CA TYR A 162 -1.56 -6.85 -5.74
C TYR A 162 -1.73 -5.46 -5.12
N ALA A 163 -0.78 -5.12 -4.27
CA ALA A 163 -0.55 -3.74 -3.84
C ALA A 163 0.94 -3.42 -3.88
N THR A 164 1.28 -2.16 -4.03
CA THR A 164 2.68 -1.71 -3.99
C THR A 164 2.88 -0.55 -3.04
N LEU A 165 4.04 -0.52 -2.39
CA LEU A 165 4.47 0.53 -1.49
C LEU A 165 5.73 1.20 -2.03
N TYR A 166 5.73 2.53 -1.99
CA TYR A 166 6.83 3.39 -2.38
C TYR A 166 7.18 4.29 -1.21
N ALA A 167 8.43 4.28 -0.74
CA ALA A 167 8.85 5.03 0.44
C ALA A 167 10.11 5.85 0.21
N HIS A 168 10.51 6.62 1.23
CA HIS A 168 11.59 7.61 1.26
C HIS A 168 11.44 8.74 0.23
N LEU A 169 10.20 9.01 -0.21
CA LEU A 169 9.89 9.94 -1.29
C LEU A 169 10.17 11.40 -0.89
N ALA A 170 10.64 12.19 -1.86
CA ALA A 170 10.82 13.64 -1.69
C ALA A 170 9.49 14.38 -1.85
N THR A 171 8.73 14.01 -2.87
CA THR A 171 7.45 14.64 -3.24
C THR A 171 6.50 13.56 -3.73
N ILE A 172 5.23 13.68 -3.37
CA ILE A 172 4.12 12.85 -3.88
C ILE A 172 3.16 13.77 -4.61
N PHE A 173 2.69 13.39 -5.81
CA PHE A 173 1.84 14.22 -6.68
C PHE A 173 0.36 13.95 -6.52
N PHE A 174 -0.01 12.91 -5.78
CA PHE A 174 -1.38 12.42 -5.65
C PHE A 174 -1.82 12.37 -4.19
N GLU A 175 -3.12 12.25 -4.00
CA GLU A 175 -3.77 12.03 -2.71
C GLU A 175 -4.45 10.65 -2.68
N SER A 176 -4.83 10.17 -1.50
CA SER A 176 -5.61 8.94 -1.34
C SER A 176 -6.90 9.00 -2.13
N LYS A 177 -7.31 7.85 -2.71
CA LYS A 177 -8.48 7.66 -3.58
C LYS A 177 -8.35 8.22 -4.99
N ASN A 178 -7.21 8.79 -5.38
CA ASN A 178 -6.95 9.03 -6.80
C ASN A 178 -6.68 7.70 -7.50
N THR A 179 -7.04 7.61 -8.76
CA THR A 179 -6.64 6.51 -9.64
C THR A 179 -5.38 6.88 -10.39
N VAL A 180 -4.54 5.89 -10.67
CA VAL A 180 -3.31 6.07 -11.45
C VAL A 180 -3.23 5.03 -12.55
N GLU A 181 -2.59 5.39 -13.64
CA GLU A 181 -2.28 4.50 -14.74
C GLU A 181 -0.88 3.89 -14.59
N LYS A 182 -0.68 2.72 -15.18
CA LYS A 182 0.64 2.09 -15.24
C LYS A 182 1.64 2.97 -15.99
N GLY A 183 2.81 3.23 -15.36
CA GLY A 183 3.85 4.11 -15.90
C GLY A 183 3.62 5.60 -15.64
N GLU A 184 2.51 5.98 -14.98
CA GLU A 184 2.25 7.36 -14.57
C GLU A 184 3.21 7.78 -13.47
N THR A 185 3.77 9.00 -13.57
CA THR A 185 4.67 9.54 -12.55
C THR A 185 3.88 9.94 -11.32
N ILE A 186 4.13 9.27 -10.19
CA ILE A 186 3.39 9.43 -8.94
C ILE A 186 4.15 10.21 -7.88
N ALA A 187 5.49 10.19 -7.94
CA ALA A 187 6.35 10.76 -6.91
C ALA A 187 7.76 11.05 -7.44
N LEU A 188 8.60 11.60 -6.58
CA LEU A 188 10.04 11.77 -6.80
C LEU A 188 10.83 11.02 -5.72
N VAL A 189 11.93 10.38 -6.12
CA VAL A 189 12.90 9.77 -5.21
C VAL A 189 13.41 10.82 -4.23
N GLY A 190 13.52 10.44 -2.97
CA GLY A 190 13.99 11.29 -1.89
C GLY A 190 14.97 10.61 -0.96
N ASN A 191 15.03 11.15 0.26
CA ASN A 191 15.86 10.65 1.36
C ASN A 191 15.14 10.96 2.69
N THR A 192 13.80 10.81 2.72
CA THR A 192 12.98 11.09 3.90
C THR A 192 12.89 9.88 4.84
N GLY A 193 12.54 10.13 6.11
CA GLY A 193 12.50 9.07 7.12
C GLY A 193 13.89 8.57 7.52
N ASN A 194 14.00 7.30 7.88
CA ASN A 194 15.28 6.68 8.28
C ASN A 194 16.03 6.13 7.05
N SER A 195 16.61 7.02 6.27
CA SER A 195 17.35 6.69 5.05
C SER A 195 18.77 7.28 5.09
N SER A 196 19.76 6.48 4.73
CA SER A 196 21.18 6.89 4.76
C SER A 196 21.64 7.59 3.48
N ALA A 197 20.97 7.37 2.36
CA ALA A 197 21.27 7.96 1.06
C ALA A 197 20.03 7.96 0.17
N PRO A 198 19.94 8.82 -0.86
CA PRO A 198 18.78 8.88 -1.74
C PRO A 198 18.50 7.54 -2.43
N HIS A 199 17.29 7.02 -2.23
CA HIS A 199 16.80 5.81 -2.88
C HIS A 199 15.26 5.74 -2.82
N LEU A 200 14.68 4.90 -3.66
CA LEU A 200 13.31 4.44 -3.54
C LEU A 200 13.33 3.08 -2.83
N HIS A 201 12.66 2.97 -1.70
CA HIS A 201 12.29 1.70 -1.07
C HIS A 201 10.97 1.24 -1.69
N TYR A 202 10.96 0.04 -2.30
CA TYR A 202 9.85 -0.47 -3.09
C TYR A 202 9.45 -1.88 -2.67
N GLU A 203 8.16 -2.04 -2.33
CA GLU A 203 7.59 -3.32 -1.94
C GLU A 203 6.48 -3.74 -2.91
N ILE A 204 6.39 -5.05 -3.19
CA ILE A 204 5.23 -5.68 -3.81
C ILE A 204 4.56 -6.57 -2.77
N MET A 205 3.25 -6.45 -2.64
CA MET A 205 2.42 -7.32 -1.83
C MET A 205 1.46 -8.10 -2.75
N PHE A 206 1.33 -9.39 -2.51
CA PHE A 206 0.33 -10.26 -3.13
C PHE A 206 -0.46 -10.97 -2.02
N ASP A 207 -1.78 -10.89 -2.07
CA ASP A 207 -2.67 -11.40 -1.01
C ASP A 207 -2.23 -10.96 0.40
N GLY A 208 -1.86 -9.67 0.53
CA GLY A 208 -1.43 -9.04 1.78
C GLY A 208 -0.06 -9.49 2.30
N LYS A 209 0.74 -10.21 1.51
CA LYS A 209 2.10 -10.66 1.87
C LYS A 209 3.14 -10.06 0.95
N ASN A 210 4.24 -9.59 1.52
CA ASN A 210 5.36 -9.12 0.72
C ASN A 210 5.98 -10.27 -0.09
N VAL A 211 6.22 -10.01 -1.38
CA VAL A 211 6.84 -10.93 -2.34
C VAL A 211 8.08 -10.31 -2.95
N ASP A 212 9.02 -11.15 -3.42
CA ASP A 212 10.26 -10.65 -4.01
C ASP A 212 9.98 -9.98 -5.37
N PRO A 213 10.28 -8.68 -5.53
CA PRO A 213 10.13 -7.98 -6.81
C PRO A 213 10.85 -8.62 -7.99
N LYS A 214 11.86 -9.47 -7.75
CA LYS A 214 12.57 -10.23 -8.80
C LYS A 214 11.65 -11.13 -9.64
N GLU A 215 10.54 -11.58 -9.07
CA GLU A 215 9.59 -12.44 -9.78
C GLU A 215 8.74 -11.68 -10.80
N TYR A 216 8.72 -10.35 -10.69
CA TYR A 216 7.86 -9.45 -11.49
C TYR A 216 8.67 -8.53 -12.40
N ILE A 217 9.82 -8.07 -11.94
CA ILE A 217 10.63 -7.05 -12.61
C ILE A 217 11.93 -7.67 -13.16
N ASP A 218 12.12 -7.62 -14.47
CA ASP A 218 13.37 -8.02 -15.12
C ASP A 218 14.31 -6.79 -15.25
N VAL A 219 15.26 -6.69 -14.32
CA VAL A 219 16.34 -5.70 -14.40
C VAL A 219 17.49 -6.34 -15.18
N LYS A 220 17.49 -6.18 -16.51
CA LYS A 220 18.64 -6.57 -17.34
C LYS A 220 19.83 -5.68 -16.95
N LYS A 221 20.95 -6.35 -16.65
CA LYS A 221 22.25 -5.71 -16.43
C LYS A 221 22.78 -5.12 -17.71
#